data_7d498a95f88ce5f65bb6846b98410976
#
_entry.id   7d498a95f88ce5f65bb6846b98410976
#
_cell.length_a   1.000
_cell.length_b   1.000
_cell.length_c   1.000
_cell.angle_alpha   90.00
_cell.angle_beta   90.00
_cell.angle_gamma   90.00
#
_symmetry.space_group_name_H-M   'P 1'
#
loop_
_entity.id
_entity.type
_entity.pdbx_description
1 polymer ?
#
loop_
_entity_poly.entity_id
_entity_poly.type
_entity_poly.pdbx_seq_one_letter_code
_entity_poly.pdbx_strand_id
1 'polypeptide(L)'
;ILMPLVHGSEPLGYLIVPSGVVSPALYDVLQEQISSSLKGTLLLEQIKSHEQTLIEQVALRTKDLIRTNKNLSNEIKRRIELEQEVMEISAKTMERIGQELHDDLAQHLLGISLIAASARKSINADNEKLDSSLEQISLLLAESISKLKTISRGLLPLEKDEKTFTKRIEALVADTQRYAKIDIGIDADPDFEITDGDRALHVFRIIQEALTNAVKHSKSKNVVIKLERSEDEIGRVHLQASVEDNGIGFAKNIRKSALGLRIMRSRASMANATLDIQSSDEGTRVSVCLEE
;
A
#
# COMPACT_ATOMS: atom_id res chain seq x y z
N ILE A 1 -45.04 71.00 -8.72
CA ILE A 1 -45.43 69.79 -9.41
C ILE A 1 -44.72 68.60 -8.71
N LEU A 2 -45.48 67.56 -8.39
CA LEU A 2 -44.98 66.30 -7.88
C LEU A 2 -44.83 65.36 -9.06
N MET A 3 -43.59 64.90 -9.34
CA MET A 3 -43.30 64.03 -10.44
C MET A 3 -42.91 62.64 -9.90
N PRO A 4 -43.61 61.57 -10.29
CA PRO A 4 -43.18 60.21 -9.90
C PRO A 4 -41.93 59.85 -10.64
N LEU A 5 -40.92 59.34 -9.91
CA LEU A 5 -39.71 58.73 -10.50
C LEU A 5 -39.95 57.22 -10.65
N VAL A 6 -39.99 56.77 -11.89
CA VAL A 6 -40.23 55.36 -12.22
C VAL A 6 -39.18 54.83 -13.21
N HIS A 7 -38.83 53.58 -13.08
CA HIS A 7 -38.00 52.90 -14.07
C HIS A 7 -38.70 51.62 -14.53
N GLY A 8 -39.19 51.61 -15.75
CA GLY A 8 -40.15 50.62 -16.22
C GLY A 8 -41.46 50.66 -15.38
N SER A 9 -41.81 49.59 -14.70
CA SER A 9 -42.99 49.50 -13.80
C SER A 9 -42.61 49.70 -12.31
N GLU A 10 -41.38 49.95 -11.97
CA GLU A 10 -40.93 50.05 -10.57
C GLU A 10 -40.88 51.51 -10.09
N PRO A 11 -41.59 51.85 -9.02
CA PRO A 11 -41.61 53.23 -8.45
C PRO A 11 -40.28 53.41 -7.65
N LEU A 12 -39.56 54.49 -7.96
CA LEU A 12 -38.29 54.83 -7.28
C LEU A 12 -38.48 55.96 -6.26
N GLY A 13 -39.56 56.72 -6.36
CA GLY A 13 -39.87 57.86 -5.47
C GLY A 13 -40.56 58.97 -6.17
N TYR A 14 -40.46 60.20 -5.63
CA TYR A 14 -41.09 61.40 -6.18
C TYR A 14 -40.09 62.55 -6.18
N LEU A 15 -40.15 63.35 -7.27
CA LEU A 15 -39.38 64.59 -7.37
C LEU A 15 -40.41 65.81 -7.25
N ILE A 16 -40.03 66.79 -6.43
CA ILE A 16 -40.80 68.04 -6.30
C ILE A 16 -40.10 69.08 -7.15
N VAL A 17 -40.79 69.60 -8.14
CA VAL A 17 -40.27 70.62 -9.06
C VAL A 17 -41.16 71.91 -9.00
N PRO A 18 -40.52 73.10 -8.97
CA PRO A 18 -41.34 74.39 -9.02
C PRO A 18 -42.14 74.44 -10.27
N SER A 19 -43.35 74.95 -10.14
CA SER A 19 -44.28 75.16 -11.27
C SER A 19 -44.01 76.49 -12.01
N GLY A 20 -43.95 76.41 -13.35
CA GLY A 20 -44.17 77.61 -14.16
C GLY A 20 -43.00 78.15 -15.01
N VAL A 21 -41.89 77.44 -15.15
CA VAL A 21 -40.70 77.99 -15.88
C VAL A 21 -40.24 77.14 -17.06
N VAL A 22 -40.79 75.95 -17.24
CA VAL A 22 -40.20 74.97 -18.22
C VAL A 22 -41.29 74.30 -19.05
N SER A 23 -41.00 73.92 -20.30
CA SER A 23 -41.96 73.22 -21.13
C SER A 23 -42.23 71.80 -20.61
N PRO A 24 -43.46 71.26 -20.80
CA PRO A 24 -43.84 69.91 -20.36
C PRO A 24 -42.87 68.80 -20.84
N ALA A 25 -42.37 68.89 -22.08
CA ALA A 25 -41.43 67.96 -22.66
C ALA A 25 -40.09 67.93 -21.92
N LEU A 26 -39.64 69.02 -21.28
CA LEU A 26 -38.42 69.05 -20.52
C LEU A 26 -38.56 68.31 -19.15
N TYR A 27 -39.75 68.35 -18.59
CA TYR A 27 -40.06 67.59 -17.36
C TYR A 27 -40.00 66.07 -17.60
N ASP A 28 -40.48 65.56 -18.73
CA ASP A 28 -40.46 64.16 -19.09
C ASP A 28 -38.95 63.64 -19.25
N VAL A 29 -38.14 64.44 -19.95
CA VAL A 29 -36.71 64.11 -20.11
C VAL A 29 -35.99 64.14 -18.77
N LEU A 30 -36.27 65.11 -17.91
CA LEU A 30 -35.68 65.19 -16.58
C LEU A 30 -36.08 64.01 -15.71
N GLN A 31 -37.35 63.62 -15.75
CA GLN A 31 -37.89 62.48 -15.04
C GLN A 31 -37.22 61.20 -15.44
N GLU A 32 -37.07 60.95 -16.73
CA GLU A 32 -36.41 59.77 -17.27
C GLU A 32 -34.88 59.68 -16.89
N GLN A 33 -34.17 60.77 -17.06
CA GLN A 33 -32.78 60.86 -16.69
C GLN A 33 -32.51 60.67 -15.20
N ILE A 34 -33.29 61.32 -14.36
CA ILE A 34 -33.17 61.22 -12.90
C ILE A 34 -33.55 59.80 -12.43
N SER A 35 -34.63 59.24 -12.97
CA SER A 35 -35.08 57.90 -12.65
C SER A 35 -34.02 56.86 -13.06
N SER A 36 -33.43 56.97 -14.25
CA SER A 36 -32.39 56.09 -14.76
C SER A 36 -31.11 56.22 -13.93
N SER A 37 -30.69 57.44 -13.61
CA SER A 37 -29.48 57.68 -12.77
C SER A 37 -29.68 57.16 -11.35
N LEU A 38 -30.84 57.37 -10.74
CA LEU A 38 -31.18 56.88 -9.40
C LEU A 38 -31.18 55.34 -9.37
N LYS A 39 -31.81 54.69 -10.36
CA LYS A 39 -31.81 53.24 -10.48
C LYS A 39 -30.39 52.66 -10.65
N GLY A 40 -29.57 53.30 -11.48
CA GLY A 40 -28.17 52.95 -11.66
C GLY A 40 -27.39 53.01 -10.33
N THR A 41 -27.59 54.07 -9.56
CA THR A 41 -26.93 54.22 -8.25
C THR A 41 -27.38 53.14 -7.25
N LEU A 42 -28.66 52.85 -7.16
CA LEU A 42 -29.22 51.82 -6.29
C LEU A 42 -28.71 50.40 -6.68
N LEU A 43 -28.64 50.11 -7.98
CA LEU A 43 -28.07 48.86 -8.46
C LEU A 43 -26.57 48.69 -8.12
N LEU A 44 -25.79 49.76 -8.28
CA LEU A 44 -24.38 49.77 -7.91
C LEU A 44 -24.19 49.55 -6.40
N GLU A 45 -25.03 50.12 -5.57
CA GLU A 45 -25.01 49.93 -4.11
C GLU A 45 -25.38 48.48 -3.73
N GLN A 46 -26.39 47.91 -4.37
CA GLN A 46 -26.74 46.48 -4.22
C GLN A 46 -25.60 45.54 -4.64
N ILE A 47 -24.97 45.81 -5.78
CA ILE A 47 -23.84 45.00 -6.27
C ILE A 47 -22.69 45.06 -5.28
N LYS A 48 -22.31 46.25 -4.80
CA LYS A 48 -21.24 46.40 -3.80
C LYS A 48 -21.53 45.68 -2.49
N SER A 49 -22.75 45.77 -1.99
CA SER A 49 -23.18 45.06 -0.78
C SER A 49 -23.10 43.55 -0.96
N HIS A 50 -23.53 43.04 -2.14
CA HIS A 50 -23.48 41.62 -2.46
C HIS A 50 -22.06 41.12 -2.62
N GLU A 51 -21.19 41.89 -3.29
CA GLU A 51 -19.76 41.62 -3.44
C GLU A 51 -19.08 41.51 -2.08
N GLN A 52 -19.33 42.46 -1.17
CA GLN A 52 -18.78 42.43 0.19
C GLN A 52 -19.20 41.17 0.94
N THR A 53 -20.47 40.79 0.87
CA THR A 53 -20.99 39.56 1.50
C THR A 53 -20.35 38.30 0.93
N LEU A 54 -20.17 38.26 -0.39
CA LEU A 54 -19.48 37.14 -1.05
C LEU A 54 -18.02 37.03 -0.63
N ILE A 55 -17.31 38.16 -0.56
CA ILE A 55 -15.89 38.18 -0.11
C ILE A 55 -15.80 37.63 1.32
N GLU A 56 -16.68 38.05 2.23
CA GLU A 56 -16.69 37.54 3.60
C GLU A 56 -17.01 36.04 3.67
N GLN A 57 -17.97 35.58 2.89
CA GLN A 57 -18.29 34.13 2.81
C GLN A 57 -17.14 33.31 2.26
N VAL A 58 -16.49 33.79 1.20
CA VAL A 58 -15.30 33.09 0.62
C VAL A 58 -14.17 33.04 1.63
N ALA A 59 -13.87 34.15 2.33
CA ALA A 59 -12.84 34.20 3.35
C ALA A 59 -13.11 33.20 4.49
N LEU A 60 -14.35 33.13 4.97
CA LEU A 60 -14.77 32.18 6.01
C LEU A 60 -14.61 30.74 5.55
N ARG A 61 -15.13 30.41 4.36
CA ARG A 61 -15.04 29.06 3.78
C ARG A 61 -13.59 28.64 3.54
N THR A 62 -12.76 29.55 3.05
CA THR A 62 -11.32 29.28 2.84
C THR A 62 -10.62 28.98 4.15
N LYS A 63 -10.90 29.74 5.22
CA LYS A 63 -10.35 29.48 6.56
C LYS A 63 -10.78 28.12 7.09
N ASP A 64 -12.03 27.73 6.94
CA ASP A 64 -12.55 26.43 7.37
C ASP A 64 -11.91 25.26 6.57
N LEU A 65 -11.75 25.44 5.26
CA LEU A 65 -11.08 24.46 4.40
C LEU A 65 -9.62 24.25 4.81
N ILE A 66 -8.87 25.32 5.06
CA ILE A 66 -7.48 25.25 5.52
C ILE A 66 -7.40 24.49 6.85
N ARG A 67 -8.30 24.80 7.80
CA ARG A 67 -8.35 24.13 9.11
C ARG A 67 -8.66 22.65 8.96
N THR A 68 -9.65 22.31 8.16
CA THR A 68 -10.05 20.91 7.93
C THR A 68 -8.96 20.11 7.23
N ASN A 69 -8.29 20.71 6.24
CA ASN A 69 -7.19 20.07 5.53
C ASN A 69 -5.99 19.81 6.44
N LYS A 70 -5.68 20.75 7.33
CA LYS A 70 -4.62 20.57 8.35
C LYS A 70 -4.96 19.44 9.32
N ASN A 71 -6.20 19.36 9.80
CA ASN A 71 -6.66 18.28 10.68
C ASN A 71 -6.59 16.92 10.00
N LEU A 72 -7.06 16.84 8.74
CA LEU A 72 -6.99 15.63 7.93
C LEU A 72 -5.54 15.16 7.71
N SER A 73 -4.64 16.09 7.40
CA SER A 73 -3.21 15.79 7.25
C SER A 73 -2.59 15.21 8.52
N ASN A 74 -2.94 15.76 9.68
CA ASN A 74 -2.47 15.24 10.97
C ASN A 74 -3.03 13.86 11.28
N GLU A 75 -4.31 13.61 10.97
CA GLU A 75 -4.95 12.31 11.15
C GLU A 75 -4.33 11.25 10.24
N ILE A 76 -4.03 11.60 9.00
CA ILE A 76 -3.32 10.70 8.07
C ILE A 76 -1.93 10.33 8.62
N LYS A 77 -1.15 11.31 9.10
CA LYS A 77 0.15 11.05 9.71
C LYS A 77 0.04 10.08 10.89
N ARG A 78 -0.87 10.36 11.82
CA ARG A 78 -1.09 9.51 12.99
C ARG A 78 -1.48 8.08 12.61
N ARG A 79 -2.29 7.94 11.56
CA ARG A 79 -2.70 6.63 11.04
C ARG A 79 -1.53 5.85 10.46
N ILE A 80 -0.63 6.53 9.74
CA ILE A 80 0.59 5.92 9.20
C ILE A 80 1.50 5.45 10.35
N GLU A 81 1.70 6.28 11.37
CA GLU A 81 2.51 5.94 12.54
C GLU A 81 1.96 4.72 13.28
N LEU A 82 0.64 4.66 13.52
CA LEU A 82 -0.01 3.50 14.13
C LEU A 82 0.09 2.24 13.27
N GLU A 83 -0.04 2.36 11.95
CA GLU A 83 0.11 1.22 11.02
C GLU A 83 1.55 0.68 11.07
N GLN A 84 2.55 1.54 11.17
CA GLN A 84 3.95 1.15 11.34
C GLN A 84 4.19 0.43 12.67
N GLU A 85 3.67 0.97 13.77
CA GLU A 85 3.76 0.35 15.10
C GLU A 85 3.12 -1.04 15.15
N VAL A 86 1.92 -1.19 14.58
CA VAL A 86 1.24 -2.50 14.48
C VAL A 86 2.07 -3.50 13.67
N MET A 87 2.71 -3.04 12.59
CA MET A 87 3.56 -3.91 11.78
C MET A 87 4.84 -4.33 12.50
N GLU A 88 5.46 -3.42 13.25
CA GLU A 88 6.65 -3.73 14.04
C GLU A 88 6.32 -4.73 15.15
N ILE A 89 5.21 -4.54 15.88
CA ILE A 89 4.73 -5.49 16.89
C ILE A 89 4.42 -6.85 16.26
N SER A 90 3.77 -6.86 15.09
CA SER A 90 3.47 -8.09 14.35
C SER A 90 4.75 -8.82 13.95
N ALA A 91 5.75 -8.09 13.43
CA ALA A 91 7.03 -8.68 13.05
C ALA A 91 7.77 -9.31 14.23
N LYS A 92 7.88 -8.58 15.37
CA LYS A 92 8.47 -9.08 16.61
C LYS A 92 7.72 -10.30 17.16
N THR A 93 6.39 -10.30 17.06
CA THR A 93 5.57 -11.43 17.51
C THR A 93 5.80 -12.67 16.65
N MET A 94 5.87 -12.48 15.31
CA MET A 94 6.16 -13.58 14.38
C MET A 94 7.57 -14.14 14.58
N GLU A 95 8.56 -13.29 14.81
CA GLU A 95 9.92 -13.70 15.15
C GLU A 95 9.94 -14.57 16.41
N ARG A 96 9.30 -14.13 17.50
CA ARG A 96 9.20 -14.89 18.74
C ARG A 96 8.51 -16.24 18.53
N ILE A 97 7.39 -16.26 17.80
CA ILE A 97 6.70 -17.52 17.47
C ILE A 97 7.63 -18.44 16.66
N GLY A 98 8.39 -17.88 15.71
CA GLY A 98 9.36 -18.64 14.94
C GLY A 98 10.44 -19.31 15.81
N GLN A 99 10.96 -18.57 16.80
CA GLN A 99 11.93 -19.09 17.76
C GLN A 99 11.32 -20.18 18.64
N GLU A 100 10.15 -19.95 19.22
CA GLU A 100 9.44 -20.94 20.06
C GLU A 100 9.13 -22.22 19.27
N LEU A 101 8.70 -22.10 18.00
CA LEU A 101 8.46 -23.24 17.14
C LEU A 101 9.74 -24.02 16.82
N HIS A 102 10.87 -23.31 16.59
CA HIS A 102 12.14 -23.93 16.28
C HIS A 102 12.72 -24.64 17.51
N ASP A 103 12.74 -23.97 18.65
CA ASP A 103 13.48 -24.46 19.82
C ASP A 103 12.70 -25.52 20.60
N ASP A 104 11.39 -25.37 20.73
CA ASP A 104 10.57 -26.27 21.56
C ASP A 104 9.96 -27.42 20.74
N LEU A 105 9.16 -27.11 19.72
CA LEU A 105 8.47 -28.12 18.92
C LEU A 105 9.40 -28.97 18.06
N ALA A 106 10.40 -28.36 17.42
CA ALA A 106 11.33 -29.12 16.58
C ALA A 106 12.19 -30.09 17.41
N GLN A 107 12.63 -29.66 18.60
CA GLN A 107 13.38 -30.50 19.52
C GLN A 107 12.54 -31.66 20.08
N HIS A 108 11.28 -31.40 20.46
CA HIS A 108 10.35 -32.44 20.91
C HIS A 108 10.08 -33.49 19.83
N LEU A 109 9.80 -33.06 18.59
CA LEU A 109 9.58 -33.97 17.46
C LEU A 109 10.83 -34.77 17.14
N LEU A 110 12.03 -34.17 17.25
CA LEU A 110 13.29 -34.88 17.08
C LEU A 110 13.46 -35.93 18.17
N GLY A 111 13.17 -35.62 19.42
CA GLY A 111 13.19 -36.57 20.54
C GLY A 111 12.29 -37.79 20.31
N ILE A 112 11.04 -37.56 19.87
CA ILE A 112 10.11 -38.63 19.55
C ILE A 112 10.61 -39.47 18.36
N SER A 113 11.19 -38.83 17.33
CA SER A 113 11.80 -39.54 16.20
C SER A 113 12.92 -40.49 16.62
N LEU A 114 13.79 -40.03 17.54
CA LEU A 114 14.87 -40.86 18.10
C LEU A 114 14.35 -42.05 18.94
N ILE A 115 13.31 -41.83 19.72
CA ILE A 115 12.63 -42.89 20.48
C ILE A 115 12.01 -43.93 19.53
N ALA A 116 11.31 -43.49 18.47
CA ALA A 116 10.73 -44.38 17.47
C ALA A 116 11.80 -45.20 16.76
N ALA A 117 12.92 -44.58 16.36
CA ALA A 117 14.03 -45.25 15.73
C ALA A 117 14.73 -46.26 16.68
N SER A 118 14.84 -45.94 17.97
CA SER A 118 15.38 -46.84 19.01
C SER A 118 14.48 -48.05 19.24
N ALA A 119 13.15 -47.80 19.33
CA ALA A 119 12.14 -48.86 19.48
C ALA A 119 12.18 -49.83 18.28
N ARG A 120 12.33 -49.32 17.06
CA ARG A 120 12.48 -50.13 15.84
C ARG A 120 13.70 -51.05 15.90
N LYS A 121 14.83 -50.57 16.39
CA LYS A 121 16.06 -51.38 16.53
C LYS A 121 15.94 -52.51 17.59
N SER A 122 15.04 -52.37 18.52
CA SER A 122 14.83 -53.34 19.62
C SER A 122 13.81 -54.42 19.28
N ILE A 123 13.20 -54.41 18.11
CA ILE A 123 12.20 -55.35 17.65
C ILE A 123 12.89 -56.55 16.99
N ASN A 124 12.58 -57.77 17.46
CA ASN A 124 13.01 -59.00 16.81
C ASN A 124 12.26 -59.22 15.49
N ALA A 125 12.88 -59.92 14.54
CA ALA A 125 12.41 -60.08 13.16
C ALA A 125 11.00 -60.70 12.97
N ASP A 126 10.36 -61.17 14.03
CA ASP A 126 9.00 -61.81 13.96
C ASP A 126 7.83 -60.83 13.97
N ASN A 127 8.04 -59.50 13.97
CA ASN A 127 6.95 -58.53 14.12
C ASN A 127 6.93 -57.48 13.00
N GLU A 128 6.84 -57.92 11.74
CA GLU A 128 6.83 -57.06 10.53
C GLU A 128 5.83 -55.91 10.58
N LYS A 129 4.64 -56.12 11.20
CA LYS A 129 3.63 -55.08 11.33
C LYS A 129 4.06 -53.94 12.25
N LEU A 130 4.78 -54.26 13.32
CA LEU A 130 5.26 -53.29 14.25
C LEU A 130 6.42 -52.47 13.66
N ASP A 131 7.33 -53.15 12.93
CA ASP A 131 8.45 -52.51 12.24
C ASP A 131 7.95 -51.53 11.16
N SER A 132 6.97 -51.92 10.35
CA SER A 132 6.34 -51.08 9.33
C SER A 132 5.62 -49.86 9.95
N SER A 133 4.94 -50.03 11.10
CA SER A 133 4.28 -48.94 11.79
C SER A 133 5.28 -47.89 12.37
N LEU A 134 6.38 -48.34 12.94
CA LEU A 134 7.46 -47.48 13.44
C LEU A 134 8.20 -46.76 12.31
N GLU A 135 8.34 -47.40 11.15
CA GLU A 135 8.87 -46.77 9.94
C GLU A 135 7.96 -45.62 9.46
N GLN A 136 6.63 -45.87 9.39
CA GLN A 136 5.66 -44.80 9.04
C GLN A 136 5.68 -43.65 10.04
N ILE A 137 5.75 -43.93 11.34
CA ILE A 137 5.87 -42.87 12.38
C ILE A 137 7.15 -42.08 12.17
N SER A 138 8.26 -42.71 11.92
CA SER A 138 9.53 -42.02 11.67
C SER A 138 9.50 -41.15 10.42
N LEU A 139 8.86 -41.57 9.35
CA LEU A 139 8.68 -40.83 8.13
C LEU A 139 7.76 -39.59 8.35
N LEU A 140 6.63 -39.78 9.04
CA LEU A 140 5.70 -38.68 9.36
C LEU A 140 6.34 -37.64 10.30
N LEU A 141 7.14 -38.08 11.24
CA LEU A 141 7.91 -37.17 12.12
C LEU A 141 8.93 -36.37 11.34
N ALA A 142 9.70 -37.02 10.47
CA ALA A 142 10.68 -36.34 9.62
C ALA A 142 10.02 -35.29 8.72
N GLU A 143 8.87 -35.62 8.13
CA GLU A 143 8.06 -34.69 7.34
C GLU A 143 7.55 -33.50 8.19
N SER A 144 7.07 -33.78 9.41
CA SER A 144 6.58 -32.77 10.35
C SER A 144 7.68 -31.82 10.79
N ILE A 145 8.88 -32.34 11.10
CA ILE A 145 10.07 -31.54 11.43
C ILE A 145 10.47 -30.66 10.26
N SER A 146 10.44 -31.20 9.04
CA SER A 146 10.75 -30.43 7.82
C SER A 146 9.76 -29.28 7.61
N LYS A 147 8.46 -29.54 7.73
CA LYS A 147 7.40 -28.52 7.63
C LYS A 147 7.56 -27.45 8.71
N LEU A 148 7.83 -27.87 9.94
CA LEU A 148 8.03 -26.94 11.06
C LEU A 148 9.23 -26.03 10.84
N LYS A 149 10.39 -26.59 10.43
CA LYS A 149 11.59 -25.81 10.09
C LYS A 149 11.31 -24.78 8.99
N THR A 150 10.50 -25.14 8.00
CA THR A 150 10.13 -24.21 6.93
C THR A 150 9.27 -23.06 7.44
N ILE A 151 8.28 -23.36 8.28
CA ILE A 151 7.44 -22.32 8.90
C ILE A 151 8.29 -21.42 9.79
N SER A 152 9.10 -22.01 10.66
CA SER A 152 9.98 -21.29 11.57
C SER A 152 10.98 -20.39 10.85
N ARG A 153 11.68 -20.89 9.81
CA ARG A 153 12.58 -20.06 8.99
C ARG A 153 11.86 -18.92 8.28
N GLY A 154 10.60 -19.12 7.89
CA GLY A 154 9.76 -18.06 7.34
C GLY A 154 9.43 -16.98 8.35
N LEU A 155 9.54 -17.22 9.64
CA LEU A 155 9.22 -16.27 10.73
C LEU A 155 10.48 -15.64 11.37
N LEU A 156 11.62 -16.32 11.33
CA LEU A 156 12.88 -15.85 11.92
C LEU A 156 13.53 -14.73 11.09
N PRO A 157 14.27 -13.81 11.73
CA PRO A 157 15.15 -12.89 11.03
C PRO A 157 16.18 -13.65 10.20
N LEU A 158 16.65 -13.01 9.15
CA LEU A 158 17.78 -13.56 8.40
C LEU A 158 19.00 -13.64 9.34
N GLU A 159 19.50 -14.85 9.59
CA GLU A 159 20.76 -15.00 10.30
C GLU A 159 21.82 -14.16 9.57
N LYS A 160 22.68 -13.47 10.34
CA LYS A 160 23.84 -12.71 9.82
C LYS A 160 24.94 -13.69 9.32
N ASP A 161 24.54 -14.65 8.52
CA ASP A 161 25.48 -15.54 7.83
C ASP A 161 26.11 -14.79 6.66
N GLU A 162 27.35 -15.07 6.36
CA GLU A 162 28.15 -14.47 5.26
C GLU A 162 27.63 -14.77 3.85
N LYS A 163 26.37 -15.19 3.72
CA LYS A 163 25.75 -15.51 2.44
C LYS A 163 25.26 -14.24 1.75
N THR A 164 25.67 -14.07 0.50
CA THR A 164 25.17 -13.02 -0.39
C THR A 164 23.64 -13.07 -0.50
N PHE A 165 23.00 -11.92 -0.82
CA PHE A 165 21.55 -11.83 -0.99
C PHE A 165 21.05 -12.88 -2.00
N THR A 166 21.74 -13.06 -3.13
CA THR A 166 21.42 -14.05 -4.17
C THR A 166 21.38 -15.47 -3.62
N LYS A 167 22.39 -15.88 -2.83
CA LYS A 167 22.40 -17.22 -2.20
C LYS A 167 21.24 -17.47 -1.24
N ARG A 168 20.74 -16.41 -0.59
CA ARG A 168 19.54 -16.51 0.26
C ARG A 168 18.28 -16.74 -0.57
N ILE A 169 18.18 -16.09 -1.73
CA ILE A 169 17.08 -16.31 -2.68
C ILE A 169 17.15 -17.73 -3.27
N GLU A 170 18.34 -18.22 -3.63
CA GLU A 170 18.54 -19.61 -4.08
C GLU A 170 18.06 -20.64 -3.04
N ALA A 171 18.39 -20.41 -1.76
CA ALA A 171 17.93 -21.26 -0.67
C ALA A 171 16.40 -21.22 -0.50
N LEU A 172 15.78 -20.04 -0.61
CA LEU A 172 14.32 -19.86 -0.58
C LEU A 172 13.65 -20.62 -1.71
N VAL A 173 14.18 -20.54 -2.92
CA VAL A 173 13.68 -21.26 -4.11
C VAL A 173 13.81 -22.77 -3.92
N ALA A 174 14.98 -23.27 -3.53
CA ALA A 174 15.20 -24.68 -3.28
C ALA A 174 14.26 -25.25 -2.22
N ASP A 175 14.02 -24.50 -1.15
CA ASP A 175 13.07 -24.90 -0.11
C ASP A 175 11.63 -24.89 -0.65
N THR A 176 11.25 -23.90 -1.46
CA THR A 176 9.90 -23.82 -2.02
C THR A 176 9.60 -24.93 -3.03
N GLN A 177 10.56 -25.27 -3.89
CA GLN A 177 10.43 -26.34 -4.89
C GLN A 177 10.28 -27.74 -4.28
N ARG A 178 10.73 -27.97 -3.03
CA ARG A 178 10.56 -29.26 -2.36
C ARG A 178 9.08 -29.63 -2.11
N TYR A 179 8.19 -28.65 -1.99
CA TYR A 179 6.76 -28.92 -1.73
C TYR A 179 5.83 -28.31 -2.76
N ALA A 180 6.27 -27.36 -3.55
CA ALA A 180 5.48 -26.77 -4.62
C ALA A 180 5.79 -27.52 -5.93
N LYS A 181 4.75 -28.05 -6.58
CA LYS A 181 4.89 -28.64 -7.94
C LYS A 181 4.90 -27.50 -8.98
N ILE A 182 5.78 -26.54 -8.80
CA ILE A 182 5.95 -25.33 -9.65
C ILE A 182 7.42 -25.27 -10.04
N ASP A 183 7.68 -24.92 -11.30
CA ASP A 183 9.03 -24.61 -11.75
C ASP A 183 9.38 -23.16 -11.36
N ILE A 184 10.51 -22.97 -10.66
CA ILE A 184 10.93 -21.65 -10.18
C ILE A 184 12.34 -21.41 -10.71
N GLY A 185 12.46 -20.48 -11.67
CA GLY A 185 13.73 -20.00 -12.21
C GLY A 185 14.27 -18.81 -11.43
N ILE A 186 15.59 -18.68 -11.40
CA ILE A 186 16.29 -17.49 -10.90
C ILE A 186 17.15 -16.94 -12.04
N ASP A 187 16.97 -15.66 -12.35
CA ASP A 187 17.78 -14.89 -13.27
C ASP A 187 18.40 -13.74 -12.46
N ALA A 188 19.67 -13.88 -12.11
CA ALA A 188 20.35 -12.98 -11.21
C ALA A 188 21.61 -12.41 -11.84
N ASP A 189 21.72 -11.08 -11.82
CA ASP A 189 22.98 -10.40 -12.11
C ASP A 189 24.04 -10.82 -11.08
N PRO A 190 25.24 -11.22 -11.50
CA PRO A 190 26.32 -11.62 -10.59
C PRO A 190 26.72 -10.54 -9.57
N ASP A 191 26.56 -9.27 -9.96
CA ASP A 191 26.91 -8.11 -9.14
C ASP A 191 25.73 -7.57 -8.32
N PHE A 192 24.62 -8.31 -8.28
CA PHE A 192 23.47 -7.92 -7.47
C PHE A 192 23.73 -8.18 -5.98
N GLU A 193 23.90 -7.15 -5.20
CA GLU A 193 24.05 -7.26 -3.73
C GLU A 193 23.40 -6.03 -3.06
N ILE A 194 22.69 -6.23 -1.97
CA ILE A 194 22.13 -5.17 -1.12
C ILE A 194 23.04 -5.08 0.10
N THR A 195 23.78 -3.99 0.21
CA THR A 195 24.81 -3.81 1.23
C THR A 195 24.24 -3.57 2.64
N ASP A 196 23.09 -2.91 2.72
CA ASP A 196 22.37 -2.67 3.98
C ASP A 196 21.55 -3.90 4.39
N GLY A 197 21.95 -4.54 5.50
CA GLY A 197 21.31 -5.76 5.99
C GLY A 197 19.82 -5.60 6.34
N ASP A 198 19.39 -4.44 6.85
CA ASP A 198 17.98 -4.18 7.18
C ASP A 198 17.15 -4.00 5.90
N ARG A 199 17.70 -3.27 4.92
CA ARG A 199 17.08 -3.13 3.59
C ARG A 199 17.00 -4.49 2.89
N ALA A 200 18.09 -5.27 2.93
CA ALA A 200 18.13 -6.64 2.38
C ALA A 200 17.07 -7.55 3.01
N LEU A 201 16.88 -7.47 4.33
CA LEU A 201 15.84 -8.22 5.04
C LEU A 201 14.44 -7.85 4.53
N HIS A 202 14.13 -6.57 4.41
CA HIS A 202 12.82 -6.12 3.94
C HIS A 202 12.55 -6.56 2.50
N VAL A 203 13.53 -6.43 1.60
CA VAL A 203 13.42 -6.89 0.20
C VAL A 203 13.24 -8.40 0.13
N PHE A 204 14.03 -9.17 0.89
CA PHE A 204 13.88 -10.62 0.98
C PHE A 204 12.46 -11.04 1.39
N ARG A 205 11.89 -10.36 2.39
CA ARG A 205 10.51 -10.63 2.84
C ARG A 205 9.46 -10.26 1.81
N ILE A 206 9.70 -9.25 0.97
CA ILE A 206 8.80 -8.92 -0.16
C ILE A 206 8.83 -10.06 -1.18
N ILE A 207 10.03 -10.53 -1.57
CA ILE A 207 10.20 -11.64 -2.51
C ILE A 207 9.56 -12.92 -1.95
N GLN A 208 9.77 -13.23 -0.67
CA GLN A 208 9.18 -14.40 -0.01
C GLN A 208 7.65 -14.37 -0.04
N GLU A 209 7.04 -13.22 0.27
CA GLU A 209 5.58 -13.04 0.23
C GLU A 209 5.05 -13.14 -1.21
N ALA A 210 5.74 -12.52 -2.17
CA ALA A 210 5.36 -12.58 -3.58
C ALA A 210 5.43 -14.02 -4.12
N LEU A 211 6.50 -14.75 -3.81
CA LEU A 211 6.66 -16.16 -4.17
C LEU A 211 5.58 -17.04 -3.52
N THR A 212 5.30 -16.82 -2.24
CA THR A 212 4.23 -17.52 -1.52
C THR A 212 2.87 -17.30 -2.18
N ASN A 213 2.58 -16.06 -2.59
CA ASN A 213 1.35 -15.69 -3.27
C ASN A 213 1.26 -16.34 -4.66
N ALA A 214 2.36 -16.38 -5.41
CA ALA A 214 2.44 -17.08 -6.68
C ALA A 214 2.13 -18.58 -6.51
N VAL A 215 2.77 -19.25 -5.55
CA VAL A 215 2.55 -20.67 -5.28
C VAL A 215 1.11 -20.99 -4.85
N LYS A 216 0.53 -20.16 -3.97
CA LYS A 216 -0.79 -20.45 -3.38
C LYS A 216 -1.97 -20.01 -4.24
N HIS A 217 -1.81 -18.93 -5.01
CA HIS A 217 -2.94 -18.21 -5.57
C HIS A 217 -2.92 -18.07 -7.09
N SER A 218 -1.74 -18.12 -7.74
CA SER A 218 -1.64 -17.82 -9.16
C SER A 218 -2.12 -18.93 -10.07
N LYS A 219 -2.14 -20.20 -9.60
CA LYS A 219 -2.30 -21.41 -10.44
C LYS A 219 -1.25 -21.47 -11.57
N SER A 220 -0.15 -20.79 -11.40
CA SER A 220 0.96 -20.79 -12.33
C SER A 220 1.69 -22.12 -12.32
N LYS A 221 2.33 -22.45 -13.44
CA LYS A 221 3.27 -23.58 -13.54
C LYS A 221 4.72 -23.10 -13.45
N ASN A 222 4.97 -21.85 -13.77
CA ASN A 222 6.30 -21.27 -13.81
C ASN A 222 6.33 -19.94 -13.07
N VAL A 223 7.35 -19.75 -12.23
CA VAL A 223 7.67 -18.49 -11.56
C VAL A 223 9.12 -18.14 -11.86
N VAL A 224 9.41 -16.89 -12.12
CA VAL A 224 10.79 -16.42 -12.32
C VAL A 224 11.07 -15.31 -11.32
N ILE A 225 12.19 -15.44 -10.61
CA ILE A 225 12.75 -14.38 -9.77
C ILE A 225 13.88 -13.72 -10.55
N LYS A 226 13.80 -12.41 -10.75
CA LYS A 226 14.87 -11.64 -11.41
C LYS A 226 15.51 -10.69 -10.41
N LEU A 227 16.84 -10.64 -10.43
CA LEU A 227 17.67 -9.75 -9.64
C LEU A 227 18.55 -8.97 -10.60
N GLU A 228 18.22 -7.73 -10.85
CA GLU A 228 18.82 -6.88 -11.89
C GLU A 228 19.54 -5.69 -11.25
N ARG A 229 20.80 -5.45 -11.68
CA ARG A 229 21.57 -4.27 -11.31
C ARG A 229 21.73 -3.38 -12.55
N SER A 230 21.43 -2.10 -12.40
CA SER A 230 21.65 -1.09 -13.45
C SER A 230 22.28 0.16 -12.84
N GLU A 231 22.89 0.97 -13.71
CA GLU A 231 23.49 2.25 -13.33
C GLU A 231 22.94 3.35 -14.24
N ASP A 232 22.54 4.47 -13.65
CA ASP A 232 22.04 5.58 -14.45
C ASP A 232 23.19 6.43 -15.05
N GLU A 233 22.85 7.42 -15.87
CA GLU A 233 23.82 8.31 -16.53
C GLU A 233 24.67 9.15 -15.54
N ILE A 234 24.27 9.22 -14.28
CA ILE A 234 24.94 9.97 -13.22
C ILE A 234 25.66 9.06 -12.22
N GLY A 235 25.76 7.75 -12.53
CA GLY A 235 26.48 6.78 -11.72
C GLY A 235 25.75 6.28 -10.47
N ARG A 236 24.41 6.45 -10.37
CA ARG A 236 23.65 5.86 -9.29
C ARG A 236 23.30 4.43 -9.62
N VAL A 237 23.46 3.57 -8.64
CA VAL A 237 23.12 2.15 -8.77
C VAL A 237 21.64 1.93 -8.43
N HIS A 238 20.96 1.26 -9.34
CA HIS A 238 19.59 0.81 -9.15
C HIS A 238 19.57 -0.71 -9.06
N LEU A 239 19.04 -1.23 -7.96
CA LEU A 239 18.83 -2.65 -7.74
C LEU A 239 17.34 -2.96 -7.85
N GLN A 240 16.97 -3.82 -8.79
CA GLN A 240 15.60 -4.26 -8.97
C GLN A 240 15.49 -5.75 -8.71
N ALA A 241 14.64 -6.14 -7.77
CA ALA A 241 14.26 -7.53 -7.54
C ALA A 241 12.80 -7.72 -7.92
N SER A 242 12.48 -8.75 -8.71
CA SER A 242 11.10 -9.04 -9.12
C SER A 242 10.76 -10.51 -9.05
N VAL A 243 9.47 -10.79 -8.84
CA VAL A 243 8.86 -12.13 -8.90
C VAL A 243 7.76 -12.08 -9.93
N GLU A 244 7.87 -12.91 -10.95
CA GLU A 244 6.93 -12.98 -12.08
C GLU A 244 6.32 -14.37 -12.15
N ASP A 245 4.99 -14.47 -12.18
CA ASP A 245 4.26 -15.70 -12.42
C ASP A 245 3.42 -15.59 -13.71
N ASN A 246 3.20 -16.72 -14.37
CA ASN A 246 2.35 -16.83 -15.56
C ASN A 246 0.94 -17.36 -15.21
N GLY A 247 0.41 -17.01 -14.06
CA GLY A 247 -0.88 -17.48 -13.57
C GLY A 247 -2.05 -16.61 -13.98
N ILE A 248 -3.15 -16.75 -13.21
CA ILE A 248 -4.43 -16.07 -13.50
C ILE A 248 -4.51 -14.62 -13.02
N GLY A 249 -3.44 -14.11 -12.40
CA GLY A 249 -3.42 -12.77 -11.80
C GLY A 249 -4.38 -12.59 -10.61
N PHE A 250 -4.56 -11.33 -10.20
CA PHE A 250 -5.47 -10.98 -9.10
C PHE A 250 -6.89 -10.71 -9.61
N ALA A 251 -7.90 -11.19 -8.90
CA ALA A 251 -9.29 -10.76 -9.12
C ALA A 251 -9.42 -9.23 -8.90
N LYS A 252 -10.16 -8.56 -9.80
CA LYS A 252 -10.27 -7.08 -9.86
C LYS A 252 -10.63 -6.39 -8.52
N ASN A 253 -11.30 -7.10 -7.60
CA ASN A 253 -11.75 -6.55 -6.31
C ASN A 253 -10.76 -6.71 -5.15
N ILE A 254 -9.68 -7.50 -5.30
CA ILE A 254 -8.76 -7.85 -4.20
C ILE A 254 -7.57 -6.88 -4.10
N ARG A 255 -7.31 -6.09 -5.15
CA ARG A 255 -6.08 -5.27 -5.30
C ARG A 255 -5.77 -4.27 -4.17
N LYS A 256 -6.73 -3.86 -3.35
CA LYS A 256 -6.49 -2.79 -2.34
C LYS A 256 -6.53 -3.22 -0.87
N SER A 257 -7.10 -4.38 -0.55
CA SER A 257 -7.37 -4.77 0.85
C SER A 257 -6.65 -6.04 1.32
N ALA A 258 -5.96 -6.77 0.45
CA ALA A 258 -5.25 -7.97 0.84
C ALA A 258 -4.09 -7.64 1.79
N LEU A 259 -4.06 -8.28 2.95
CA LEU A 259 -3.07 -8.04 4.01
C LEU A 259 -1.63 -8.18 3.50
N GLY A 260 -1.33 -9.20 2.68
CA GLY A 260 -0.01 -9.42 2.09
C GLY A 260 0.48 -8.25 1.24
N LEU A 261 -0.39 -7.65 0.41
CA LEU A 261 -0.05 -6.46 -0.39
C LEU A 261 0.26 -5.23 0.47
N ARG A 262 -0.47 -5.06 1.57
CA ARG A 262 -0.21 -3.97 2.54
C ARG A 262 1.14 -4.18 3.24
N ILE A 263 1.43 -5.40 3.67
CA ILE A 263 2.70 -5.77 4.30
C ILE A 263 3.87 -5.50 3.33
N MET A 264 3.77 -5.93 2.07
CA MET A 264 4.81 -5.68 1.07
C MET A 264 5.07 -4.18 0.87
N ARG A 265 4.02 -3.35 0.77
CA ARG A 265 4.16 -1.88 0.66
C ARG A 265 4.86 -1.25 1.86
N SER A 266 4.48 -1.66 3.07
CA SER A 266 5.12 -1.17 4.29
C SER A 266 6.59 -1.57 4.36
N ARG A 267 6.93 -2.82 3.99
CA ARG A 267 8.32 -3.28 3.93
C ARG A 267 9.15 -2.52 2.89
N ALA A 268 8.56 -2.21 1.73
CA ALA A 268 9.21 -1.38 0.72
C ALA A 268 9.50 0.02 1.27
N SER A 269 8.55 0.63 1.96
CA SER A 269 8.77 1.92 2.63
C SER A 269 9.88 1.86 3.69
N MET A 270 9.96 0.79 4.49
CA MET A 270 11.03 0.60 5.49
C MET A 270 12.40 0.40 4.83
N ALA A 271 12.45 -0.22 3.66
CA ALA A 271 13.68 -0.37 2.87
C ALA A 271 14.04 0.89 2.07
N ASN A 272 13.25 1.96 2.16
CA ASN A 272 13.37 3.13 1.28
C ASN A 272 13.37 2.72 -0.21
N ALA A 273 12.48 1.82 -0.57
CA ALA A 273 12.35 1.21 -1.89
C ALA A 273 10.99 1.50 -2.51
N THR A 274 10.93 1.49 -3.83
CA THR A 274 9.68 1.58 -4.59
C THR A 274 9.16 0.19 -4.89
N LEU A 275 7.88 -0.07 -4.60
CA LEU A 275 7.19 -1.32 -4.92
C LEU A 275 6.16 -1.09 -6.03
N ASP A 276 6.28 -1.84 -7.12
CA ASP A 276 5.30 -1.91 -8.19
C ASP A 276 4.69 -3.32 -8.28
N ILE A 277 3.38 -3.37 -8.52
CA ILE A 277 2.64 -4.63 -8.63
C ILE A 277 1.73 -4.55 -9.84
N GLN A 278 2.09 -5.29 -10.86
CA GLN A 278 1.34 -5.45 -12.10
C GLN A 278 0.69 -6.82 -12.14
N SER A 279 -0.59 -6.87 -12.47
CA SER A 279 -1.34 -8.13 -12.57
C SER A 279 -2.36 -8.04 -13.67
N SER A 280 -2.36 -9.05 -14.53
CA SER A 280 -3.29 -9.24 -15.66
C SER A 280 -3.80 -10.67 -15.67
N ASP A 281 -4.62 -11.01 -16.65
CA ASP A 281 -5.08 -12.38 -16.87
C ASP A 281 -3.95 -13.33 -17.35
N GLU A 282 -2.75 -12.77 -17.63
CA GLU A 282 -1.55 -13.51 -18.06
C GLU A 282 -0.55 -13.73 -16.93
N GLY A 283 -0.83 -13.22 -15.72
CA GLY A 283 0.01 -13.43 -14.55
C GLY A 283 0.19 -12.18 -13.68
N THR A 284 1.11 -12.29 -12.70
CA THR A 284 1.45 -11.21 -11.79
C THR A 284 2.96 -10.98 -11.78
N ARG A 285 3.34 -9.70 -11.78
CA ARG A 285 4.70 -9.24 -11.53
C ARG A 285 4.70 -8.34 -10.29
N VAL A 286 5.52 -8.71 -9.31
CA VAL A 286 5.83 -7.89 -8.15
C VAL A 286 7.28 -7.46 -8.26
N SER A 287 7.56 -6.17 -8.32
CA SER A 287 8.92 -5.64 -8.41
C SER A 287 9.20 -4.63 -7.30
N VAL A 288 10.39 -4.69 -6.74
CA VAL A 288 10.90 -3.75 -5.76
C VAL A 288 12.22 -3.17 -6.26
N CYS A 289 12.31 -1.84 -6.27
CA CYS A 289 13.47 -1.10 -6.75
C CYS A 289 14.07 -0.25 -5.61
N LEU A 290 15.39 -0.34 -5.46
CA LEU A 290 16.19 0.43 -4.51
C LEU A 290 17.18 1.31 -5.27
N GLU A 291 17.50 2.47 -4.70
CA GLU A 291 18.64 3.30 -5.10
C GLU A 291 19.75 3.15 -4.04
N GLU A 292 20.97 2.87 -4.49
CA GLU A 292 22.18 2.82 -3.66
C GLU A 292 23.15 3.96 -4.00
#